data_7d39e042036903723d95050862e6794f
#
_entry.id   7d39e042036903723d95050862e6794f
#
_cell.length_a   1.000
_cell.length_b   1.000
_cell.length_c   1.000
_cell.angle_alpha   90.00
_cell.angle_beta   90.00
_cell.angle_gamma   90.00
#
_symmetry.space_group_name_H-M   'P 1'
#
loop_
_entity.id
_entity.type
_entity.pdbx_description
1 polymer ?
#
loop_
_entity_poly.entity_id
_entity_poly.type
_entity_poly.pdbx_seq_one_letter_code
_entity_poly.pdbx_strand_id
1 'polypeptide(L)'
;MRVDPKALSELLHRQVAPNAPRTVLAKGISASPGAATGKIVFTASAAQACAARDEAAVLVRRETGPEDIRGMHAAVAVMTERGGVTSHAAVIGRGLGLPCVVGAFDMSIDGQNCTVIGRGNQILREGDIITVDGTSGEVLVGHVETVEAGLDDAVTMLLTWADELRDIGIRANADTPRDAQTAKNFHADGIGLCRSEHMFFEADRLSVMREMIFSENEADRATSLDRLLPMQRADFTELFQIM
;
A
#
# COMPACT_ATOMS: atom_id res chain seq x y z
N MET A 1 19.41 -26.79 -4.81
CA MET A 1 18.30 -25.96 -5.33
C MET A 1 18.40 -24.63 -4.61
N ARG A 2 18.37 -23.50 -5.29
CA ARG A 2 18.41 -22.17 -4.64
C ARG A 2 17.02 -21.57 -4.72
N VAL A 3 16.49 -21.09 -3.61
CA VAL A 3 15.25 -20.32 -3.57
C VAL A 3 15.55 -18.92 -4.11
N ASP A 4 14.77 -18.45 -5.09
CA ASP A 4 14.88 -17.08 -5.57
C ASP A 4 14.20 -16.12 -4.58
N PRO A 5 14.93 -15.18 -3.97
CA PRO A 5 14.36 -14.21 -3.05
C PRO A 5 13.24 -13.36 -3.66
N LYS A 6 13.27 -13.14 -4.99
CA LYS A 6 12.22 -12.38 -5.69
C LYS A 6 10.92 -13.15 -5.71
N ALA A 7 10.95 -14.45 -5.96
CA ALA A 7 9.76 -15.30 -5.92
C ALA A 7 9.11 -15.33 -4.52
N LEU A 8 9.93 -15.32 -3.46
CA LEU A 8 9.41 -15.18 -2.09
C LEU A 8 8.74 -13.82 -1.86
N SER A 9 9.33 -12.74 -2.36
CA SER A 9 8.75 -11.41 -2.24
C SER A 9 7.37 -11.30 -2.90
N GLU A 10 7.14 -12.01 -4.01
CA GLU A 10 5.84 -12.02 -4.69
C GLU A 10 4.74 -12.70 -3.82
N LEU A 11 5.10 -13.73 -3.06
CA LEU A 11 4.17 -14.41 -2.15
C LEU A 11 3.73 -13.56 -0.95
N LEU A 12 4.46 -12.49 -0.65
CA LEU A 12 4.16 -11.57 0.46
C LEU A 12 3.11 -10.50 0.10
N HIS A 13 2.61 -10.52 -1.14
CA HIS A 13 1.60 -9.58 -1.61
C HIS A 13 0.31 -10.32 -1.98
N ARG A 14 -0.84 -9.65 -1.79
CA ARG A 14 -2.12 -10.15 -2.29
C ARG A 14 -2.02 -10.41 -3.78
N GLN A 15 -2.51 -11.54 -4.25
CA GLN A 15 -2.43 -11.98 -5.64
C GLN A 15 -3.82 -12.26 -6.22
N VAL A 16 -3.96 -12.16 -7.53
CA VAL A 16 -5.15 -12.67 -8.22
C VAL A 16 -5.20 -14.19 -8.08
N ALA A 17 -6.36 -14.74 -7.70
CA ALA A 17 -6.51 -16.18 -7.57
C ALA A 17 -6.17 -16.89 -8.89
N PRO A 18 -5.36 -17.96 -8.88
CA PRO A 18 -4.85 -18.59 -10.12
C PRO A 18 -5.94 -19.04 -11.08
N ASN A 19 -7.08 -19.49 -10.56
CA ASN A 19 -8.21 -20.02 -11.34
C ASN A 19 -9.37 -19.02 -11.47
N ALA A 20 -9.19 -17.76 -11.05
CA ALA A 20 -10.25 -16.77 -11.17
C ALA A 20 -10.54 -16.46 -12.65
N PRO A 21 -11.83 -16.49 -13.06
CA PRO A 21 -12.20 -16.03 -14.39
C PRO A 21 -11.86 -14.56 -14.53
N ARG A 22 -11.13 -14.19 -15.59
CA ARG A 22 -10.62 -12.85 -15.78
C ARG A 22 -10.71 -12.39 -17.22
N THR A 23 -11.06 -11.12 -17.39
CA THR A 23 -11.03 -10.44 -18.68
C THR A 23 -9.97 -9.35 -18.64
N VAL A 24 -8.94 -9.49 -19.46
CA VAL A 24 -7.82 -8.54 -19.50
C VAL A 24 -8.24 -7.28 -20.26
N LEU A 25 -8.27 -6.15 -19.56
CA LEU A 25 -8.48 -4.81 -20.13
C LEU A 25 -7.22 -4.29 -20.82
N ALA A 26 -6.09 -4.41 -20.14
CA ALA A 26 -4.79 -3.94 -20.62
C ALA A 26 -3.64 -4.73 -19.99
N LYS A 27 -2.47 -4.66 -20.63
CA LYS A 27 -1.24 -5.22 -20.09
C LYS A 27 -0.12 -4.19 -20.20
N GLY A 28 0.58 -4.00 -19.07
CA GLY A 28 1.70 -3.09 -18.95
C GLY A 28 2.89 -3.74 -18.25
N ILE A 29 3.76 -2.90 -17.74
CA ILE A 29 4.94 -3.31 -16.99
C ILE A 29 4.54 -3.45 -15.51
N SER A 30 4.86 -4.60 -14.92
CA SER A 30 4.82 -4.82 -13.46
C SER A 30 5.81 -3.86 -12.78
N ALA A 31 5.30 -2.83 -12.12
CA ALA A 31 6.12 -1.81 -11.48
C ALA A 31 6.20 -1.99 -9.96
N SER A 32 5.14 -2.47 -9.33
CA SER A 32 5.08 -2.82 -7.92
C SER A 32 4.11 -3.99 -7.74
N PRO A 33 4.51 -5.06 -7.03
CA PRO A 33 3.73 -6.28 -6.92
C PRO A 33 2.45 -6.10 -6.10
N GLY A 34 1.56 -7.09 -6.19
CA GLY A 34 0.30 -7.15 -5.48
C GLY A 34 -0.91 -7.00 -6.39
N ALA A 35 -2.09 -7.31 -5.86
CA ALA A 35 -3.36 -7.16 -6.56
C ALA A 35 -4.35 -6.37 -5.71
N ALA A 36 -5.05 -5.43 -6.33
CA ALA A 36 -6.09 -4.66 -5.68
C ALA A 36 -7.23 -4.31 -6.63
N THR A 37 -8.43 -4.27 -6.08
CA THR A 37 -9.67 -3.95 -6.81
C THR A 37 -10.23 -2.64 -6.30
N GLY A 38 -10.67 -1.77 -7.21
CA GLY A 38 -11.28 -0.49 -6.85
C GLY A 38 -11.97 0.18 -8.02
N LYS A 39 -12.61 1.30 -7.73
CA LYS A 39 -13.28 2.17 -8.71
C LYS A 39 -12.24 2.95 -9.50
N ILE A 40 -12.42 3.06 -10.79
CA ILE A 40 -11.61 3.95 -11.65
C ILE A 40 -11.80 5.39 -11.20
N VAL A 41 -10.69 6.09 -10.97
CA VAL A 41 -10.65 7.53 -10.77
C VAL A 41 -9.51 8.16 -11.57
N PHE A 42 -9.74 9.34 -12.15
CA PHE A 42 -8.78 9.99 -13.04
C PHE A 42 -8.01 11.15 -12.40
N THR A 43 -8.36 11.52 -11.17
CA THR A 43 -7.72 12.63 -10.46
C THR A 43 -7.33 12.27 -9.04
N ALA A 44 -6.29 12.93 -8.53
CA ALA A 44 -5.87 12.77 -7.14
C ALA A 44 -6.98 13.14 -6.15
N SER A 45 -7.74 14.19 -6.45
CA SER A 45 -8.87 14.62 -5.62
C SER A 45 -10.02 13.60 -5.58
N ALA A 46 -10.31 12.93 -6.71
CA ALA A 46 -11.32 11.87 -6.75
C ALA A 46 -10.88 10.66 -5.93
N ALA A 47 -9.59 10.27 -5.97
CA ALA A 47 -9.05 9.21 -5.13
C ALA A 47 -9.20 9.55 -3.63
N GLN A 48 -8.83 10.77 -3.23
CA GLN A 48 -9.01 11.24 -1.85
C GLN A 48 -10.49 11.27 -1.42
N ALA A 49 -11.40 11.68 -2.31
CA ALA A 49 -12.81 11.67 -2.03
C ALA A 49 -13.38 10.25 -1.86
N CYS A 50 -12.88 9.26 -2.60
CA CYS A 50 -13.23 7.85 -2.41
C CYS A 50 -12.71 7.36 -1.05
N ALA A 51 -11.44 7.60 -0.73
CA ALA A 51 -10.86 7.21 0.55
C ALA A 51 -11.60 7.81 1.75
N ALA A 52 -12.05 9.08 1.66
CA ALA A 52 -12.85 9.72 2.70
C ALA A 52 -14.24 9.06 2.91
N ARG A 53 -14.72 8.26 1.94
CA ARG A 53 -15.96 7.47 2.03
C ARG A 53 -15.71 5.97 2.28
N ASP A 54 -14.47 5.61 2.59
CA ASP A 54 -14.02 4.21 2.75
C ASP A 54 -14.25 3.37 1.47
N GLU A 55 -14.13 4.01 0.30
CA GLU A 55 -14.27 3.37 -1.00
C GLU A 55 -12.89 3.15 -1.64
N ALA A 56 -12.63 1.92 -2.07
CA ALA A 56 -11.40 1.57 -2.77
C ALA A 56 -11.37 2.23 -4.18
N ALA A 57 -10.30 2.95 -4.47
CA ALA A 57 -10.11 3.62 -5.76
C ALA A 57 -8.80 3.21 -6.43
N VAL A 58 -8.84 3.00 -7.75
CA VAL A 58 -7.67 2.83 -8.61
C VAL A 58 -7.40 4.12 -9.34
N LEU A 59 -6.24 4.71 -9.12
CA LEU A 59 -5.83 5.94 -9.80
C LEU A 59 -5.34 5.61 -11.22
N VAL A 60 -6.04 6.12 -12.22
CA VAL A 60 -5.79 5.90 -13.64
C VAL A 60 -5.31 7.18 -14.29
N ARG A 61 -4.08 7.16 -14.81
CA ARG A 61 -3.45 8.36 -15.41
C ARG A 61 -2.77 8.01 -16.73
N ARG A 62 -2.65 8.99 -17.63
CA ARG A 62 -1.72 8.85 -18.77
C ARG A 62 -0.29 8.72 -18.26
N GLU A 63 0.08 9.58 -17.35
CA GLU A 63 1.34 9.64 -16.66
C GLU A 63 1.13 10.34 -15.32
N THR A 64 1.84 9.96 -14.26
CA THR A 64 1.71 10.62 -12.95
C THR A 64 2.77 11.68 -12.77
N GLY A 65 2.40 12.77 -12.09
CA GLY A 65 3.28 13.84 -11.68
C GLY A 65 3.34 14.00 -10.15
N PRO A 66 4.13 14.95 -9.65
CA PRO A 66 4.22 15.25 -8.22
C PRO A 66 2.87 15.62 -7.58
N GLU A 67 1.97 16.21 -8.36
CA GLU A 67 0.61 16.57 -7.96
C GLU A 67 -0.28 15.36 -7.64
N ASP A 68 0.07 14.19 -8.20
CA ASP A 68 -0.71 12.96 -8.02
C ASP A 68 -0.33 12.19 -6.73
N ILE A 69 0.76 12.56 -6.04
CA ILE A 69 1.25 11.84 -4.85
C ILE A 69 0.17 11.63 -3.80
N ARG A 70 -0.63 12.68 -3.51
CA ARG A 70 -1.72 12.57 -2.54
C ARG A 70 -2.82 11.61 -2.98
N GLY A 71 -3.09 11.56 -4.28
CA GLY A 71 -4.01 10.59 -4.87
C GLY A 71 -3.48 9.17 -4.82
N MET A 72 -2.18 8.98 -5.04
CA MET A 72 -1.54 7.68 -4.92
C MET A 72 -1.57 7.15 -3.48
N HIS A 73 -1.39 8.00 -2.48
CA HIS A 73 -1.55 7.62 -1.06
C HIS A 73 -2.99 7.21 -0.71
N ALA A 74 -3.98 7.78 -1.37
CA ALA A 74 -5.39 7.51 -1.12
C ALA A 74 -5.94 6.34 -1.96
N ALA A 75 -5.23 5.94 -3.02
CA ALA A 75 -5.63 4.86 -3.91
C ALA A 75 -5.18 3.49 -3.38
N VAL A 76 -5.88 2.43 -3.78
CA VAL A 76 -5.49 1.04 -3.50
C VAL A 76 -4.59 0.44 -4.59
N ALA A 77 -4.54 1.04 -5.77
CA ALA A 77 -3.64 0.70 -6.86
C ALA A 77 -3.47 1.87 -7.84
N VAL A 78 -2.44 1.81 -8.66
CA VAL A 78 -2.18 2.80 -9.72
C VAL A 78 -1.94 2.10 -11.05
N MET A 79 -2.52 2.66 -12.11
CA MET A 79 -2.16 2.28 -13.47
C MET A 79 -1.90 3.50 -14.35
N THR A 80 -0.94 3.38 -15.26
CA THR A 80 -0.64 4.43 -16.23
C THR A 80 -0.55 3.91 -17.66
N GLU A 81 -1.06 4.73 -18.61
CA GLU A 81 -0.92 4.46 -20.06
C GLU A 81 0.55 4.50 -20.48
N ARG A 82 1.32 5.45 -19.94
CA ARG A 82 2.73 5.68 -20.24
C ARG A 82 3.61 5.51 -19.03
N GLY A 83 4.89 5.31 -19.28
CA GLY A 83 5.90 5.17 -18.24
C GLY A 83 6.61 3.83 -18.28
N GLY A 84 7.73 3.75 -17.59
CA GLY A 84 8.54 2.56 -17.41
C GLY A 84 8.85 2.29 -15.95
N VAL A 85 9.72 1.34 -15.66
CA VAL A 85 10.11 0.93 -14.30
C VAL A 85 10.74 2.06 -13.46
N THR A 86 11.21 3.13 -14.10
CA THR A 86 11.79 4.33 -13.48
C THR A 86 10.85 5.53 -13.49
N SER A 87 9.62 5.38 -14.00
CA SER A 87 8.62 6.46 -14.00
C SER A 87 8.22 6.86 -12.57
N HIS A 88 7.67 8.06 -12.42
CA HIS A 88 7.19 8.57 -11.14
C HIS A 88 6.19 7.60 -10.48
N ALA A 89 5.20 7.09 -11.23
CA ALA A 89 4.26 6.09 -10.73
C ALA A 89 4.94 4.83 -10.20
N ALA A 90 5.94 4.33 -10.92
CA ALA A 90 6.66 3.11 -10.54
C ALA A 90 7.50 3.30 -9.27
N VAL A 91 8.20 4.43 -9.14
CA VAL A 91 9.05 4.74 -7.99
C VAL A 91 8.21 4.94 -6.72
N ILE A 92 7.18 5.80 -6.81
CA ILE A 92 6.29 6.08 -5.69
C ILE A 92 5.45 4.84 -5.34
N GLY A 93 4.92 4.12 -6.33
CA GLY A 93 4.14 2.89 -6.10
C GLY A 93 4.93 1.85 -5.30
N ARG A 94 6.20 1.61 -5.65
CA ARG A 94 7.09 0.73 -4.86
C ARG A 94 7.35 1.26 -3.45
N GLY A 95 7.58 2.56 -3.33
CA GLY A 95 7.81 3.18 -2.01
C GLY A 95 6.61 3.06 -1.07
N LEU A 96 5.39 3.06 -1.61
CA LEU A 96 4.14 2.91 -0.88
C LEU A 96 3.69 1.44 -0.72
N GLY A 97 4.36 0.49 -1.38
CA GLY A 97 3.88 -0.90 -1.46
C GLY A 97 2.55 -1.04 -2.21
N LEU A 98 2.25 -0.11 -3.11
CA LEU A 98 0.99 0.00 -3.83
C LEU A 98 1.06 -0.81 -5.13
N PRO A 99 0.13 -1.76 -5.41
CA PRO A 99 0.07 -2.45 -6.69
C PRO A 99 0.08 -1.45 -7.85
N CYS A 100 1.05 -1.62 -8.77
CA CYS A 100 1.27 -0.62 -9.81
C CYS A 100 1.60 -1.26 -11.16
N VAL A 101 0.84 -0.87 -12.19
CA VAL A 101 1.06 -1.23 -13.59
C VAL A 101 1.32 0.04 -14.39
N VAL A 102 2.45 0.12 -15.07
CA VAL A 102 2.83 1.28 -15.87
C VAL A 102 3.04 0.92 -17.33
N GLY A 103 2.89 1.91 -18.22
CA GLY A 103 3.12 1.71 -19.64
C GLY A 103 2.18 0.70 -20.26
N ALA A 104 0.91 0.73 -19.92
CA ALA A 104 -0.13 -0.10 -20.54
C ALA A 104 -0.52 0.48 -21.92
N PHE A 105 0.37 0.34 -22.90
CA PHE A 105 0.25 0.96 -24.24
C PHE A 105 -0.88 0.41 -25.11
N ASP A 106 -1.49 -0.70 -24.71
CA ASP A 106 -2.64 -1.30 -25.37
C ASP A 106 -3.99 -0.77 -24.89
N MET A 107 -3.94 0.28 -24.07
CA MET A 107 -5.11 1.07 -23.67
C MET A 107 -4.90 2.55 -24.02
N SER A 108 -6.00 3.29 -24.06
CA SER A 108 -6.02 4.74 -24.22
C SER A 108 -6.90 5.39 -23.15
N ILE A 109 -6.41 6.48 -22.57
CA ILE A 109 -7.14 7.26 -21.58
C ILE A 109 -7.64 8.54 -22.19
N ASP A 110 -8.96 8.71 -22.24
CA ASP A 110 -9.61 9.96 -22.58
C ASP A 110 -9.96 10.72 -21.29
N GLY A 111 -9.10 11.65 -20.91
CA GLY A 111 -9.28 12.43 -19.68
C GLY A 111 -10.42 13.47 -19.78
N GLN A 112 -10.90 13.82 -20.98
CA GLN A 112 -12.02 14.74 -21.16
C GLN A 112 -13.35 14.02 -20.93
N ASN A 113 -13.47 12.80 -21.44
CA ASN A 113 -14.67 11.99 -21.30
C ASN A 113 -14.61 11.05 -20.08
N CYS A 114 -13.54 11.09 -19.28
CA CYS A 114 -13.32 10.20 -18.13
C CYS A 114 -13.52 8.73 -18.49
N THR A 115 -12.87 8.29 -19.58
CA THR A 115 -12.98 6.92 -20.10
C THR A 115 -11.62 6.29 -20.31
N VAL A 116 -11.59 4.95 -20.16
CA VAL A 116 -10.48 4.09 -20.55
C VAL A 116 -10.95 3.17 -21.66
N ILE A 117 -10.22 3.15 -22.76
CA ILE A 117 -10.46 2.24 -23.87
C ILE A 117 -9.35 1.19 -23.82
N GLY A 118 -9.71 -0.05 -23.53
CA GLY A 118 -8.79 -1.17 -23.45
C GLY A 118 -8.86 -2.10 -24.65
N ARG A 119 -8.31 -3.30 -24.48
CA ARG A 119 -8.30 -4.35 -25.51
C ARG A 119 -9.70 -4.66 -26.01
N GLY A 120 -9.84 -4.89 -27.30
CA GLY A 120 -11.14 -5.21 -27.91
C GLY A 120 -12.15 -4.07 -27.90
N ASN A 121 -11.69 -2.81 -27.81
CA ASN A 121 -12.54 -1.62 -27.70
C ASN A 121 -13.49 -1.63 -26.49
N GLN A 122 -13.11 -2.31 -25.41
CA GLN A 122 -13.82 -2.20 -24.14
C GLN A 122 -13.67 -0.80 -23.58
N ILE A 123 -14.79 -0.17 -23.29
CA ILE A 123 -14.85 1.21 -22.76
C ILE A 123 -15.31 1.14 -21.32
N LEU A 124 -14.48 1.62 -20.41
CA LEU A 124 -14.81 1.80 -19.00
C LEU A 124 -14.83 3.27 -18.65
N ARG A 125 -15.64 3.62 -17.68
CA ARG A 125 -15.84 5.01 -17.22
C ARG A 125 -15.39 5.20 -15.79
N GLU A 126 -15.30 6.44 -15.37
CA GLU A 126 -15.09 6.76 -13.97
C GLU A 126 -16.15 6.09 -13.08
N GLY A 127 -15.71 5.46 -12.00
CA GLY A 127 -16.56 4.69 -11.08
C GLY A 127 -16.73 3.21 -11.44
N ASP A 128 -16.41 2.78 -12.65
CA ASP A 128 -16.38 1.37 -12.99
C ASP A 128 -15.29 0.64 -12.20
N ILE A 129 -15.51 -0.63 -11.90
CA ILE A 129 -14.60 -1.43 -11.10
C ILE A 129 -13.56 -2.11 -11.99
N ILE A 130 -12.31 -2.05 -11.57
CA ILE A 130 -11.21 -2.81 -12.16
C ILE A 130 -10.35 -3.44 -11.07
N THR A 131 -9.63 -4.51 -11.45
CA THR A 131 -8.60 -5.13 -10.62
C THR A 131 -7.24 -4.92 -11.29
N VAL A 132 -6.28 -4.37 -10.55
CA VAL A 132 -4.90 -4.20 -11.00
C VAL A 132 -4.06 -5.31 -10.39
N ASP A 133 -3.42 -6.10 -11.25
CA ASP A 133 -2.43 -7.10 -10.87
C ASP A 133 -1.02 -6.55 -11.17
N GLY A 134 -0.43 -5.93 -10.18
CA GLY A 134 0.92 -5.39 -10.25
C GLY A 134 2.00 -6.46 -10.34
N THR A 135 1.70 -7.72 -10.02
CA THR A 135 2.63 -8.84 -10.12
C THR A 135 2.77 -9.32 -11.56
N SER A 136 1.66 -9.55 -12.26
CA SER A 136 1.65 -9.98 -13.66
C SER A 136 1.73 -8.82 -14.67
N GLY A 137 1.45 -7.59 -14.22
CA GLY A 137 1.32 -6.42 -15.08
C GLY A 137 -0.01 -6.36 -15.83
N GLU A 138 -1.04 -7.07 -15.36
CA GLU A 138 -2.36 -7.11 -15.99
C GLU A 138 -3.35 -6.17 -15.30
N VAL A 139 -4.20 -5.54 -16.08
CA VAL A 139 -5.37 -4.79 -15.61
C VAL A 139 -6.61 -5.55 -16.07
N LEU A 140 -7.49 -5.88 -15.13
CA LEU A 140 -8.62 -6.77 -15.33
C LEU A 140 -9.93 -6.00 -15.16
N VAL A 141 -10.93 -6.36 -15.97
CA VAL A 141 -12.27 -5.78 -15.89
C VAL A 141 -13.03 -6.35 -14.69
N GLY A 142 -13.63 -5.46 -13.91
CA GLY A 142 -14.45 -5.83 -12.77
C GLY A 142 -13.67 -6.27 -11.54
N HIS A 143 -14.40 -6.84 -10.60
CA HIS A 143 -13.84 -7.46 -9.40
C HIS A 143 -13.38 -8.87 -9.74
N VAL A 144 -12.10 -9.16 -9.54
CA VAL A 144 -11.52 -10.48 -9.69
C VAL A 144 -11.11 -10.99 -8.31
N GLU A 145 -11.40 -12.25 -8.03
CA GLU A 145 -11.06 -12.89 -6.76
C GLU A 145 -9.55 -12.81 -6.51
N THR A 146 -9.19 -12.40 -5.30
CA THR A 146 -7.80 -12.28 -4.87
C THR A 146 -7.56 -13.16 -3.65
N VAL A 147 -6.35 -13.72 -3.58
CA VAL A 147 -5.86 -14.48 -2.43
C VAL A 147 -4.98 -13.54 -1.60
N GLU A 148 -5.24 -13.50 -0.30
CA GLU A 148 -4.39 -12.70 0.60
C GLU A 148 -2.97 -13.26 0.64
N ALA A 149 -2.02 -12.36 0.82
CA ALA A 149 -0.67 -12.75 1.15
C ALA A 149 -0.70 -13.61 2.42
N GLY A 150 -0.19 -14.81 2.32
CA GLY A 150 -0.13 -15.71 3.45
C GLY A 150 1.16 -16.51 3.38
N LEU A 151 1.75 -16.75 4.54
CA LEU A 151 2.76 -17.78 4.66
C LEU A 151 2.03 -19.13 4.53
N ASP A 152 2.12 -19.76 3.37
CA ASP A 152 1.69 -21.14 3.25
C ASP A 152 2.58 -22.07 4.09
N ASP A 153 2.17 -23.31 4.27
CA ASP A 153 2.93 -24.29 5.07
C ASP A 153 4.36 -24.47 4.55
N ALA A 154 4.59 -24.36 3.24
CA ALA A 154 5.90 -24.52 2.63
C ALA A 154 6.83 -23.32 2.94
N VAL A 155 6.30 -22.10 2.87
CA VAL A 155 7.06 -20.88 3.24
C VAL A 155 7.33 -20.86 4.75
N THR A 156 6.34 -21.22 5.57
CA THR A 156 6.50 -21.33 7.03
C THR A 156 7.60 -22.35 7.38
N MET A 157 7.60 -23.52 6.74
CA MET A 157 8.65 -24.53 6.93
C MET A 157 10.03 -24.01 6.52
N LEU A 158 10.11 -23.28 5.38
CA LEU A 158 11.36 -22.67 4.93
C LEU A 158 11.89 -21.63 5.92
N LEU A 159 11.00 -20.78 6.46
CA LEU A 159 11.37 -19.80 7.49
C LEU A 159 11.84 -20.49 8.78
N THR A 160 11.16 -21.55 9.20
CA THR A 160 11.58 -22.34 10.37
C THR A 160 13.00 -22.89 10.19
N TRP A 161 13.31 -23.47 9.03
CA TRP A 161 14.68 -23.93 8.74
C TRP A 161 15.70 -22.80 8.69
N ALA A 162 15.30 -21.63 8.18
CA ALA A 162 16.18 -20.46 8.19
C ALA A 162 16.44 -19.96 9.61
N ASP A 163 15.42 -19.97 10.48
CA ASP A 163 15.53 -19.56 11.88
C ASP A 163 16.44 -20.51 12.69
N GLU A 164 16.45 -21.81 12.39
CA GLU A 164 17.36 -22.79 13.02
C GLU A 164 18.84 -22.57 12.64
N LEU A 165 19.11 -22.00 11.47
CA LEU A 165 20.46 -21.85 10.93
C LEU A 165 21.03 -20.43 11.07
N ARG A 166 20.18 -19.41 11.25
CA ARG A 166 20.65 -18.03 11.37
C ARG A 166 21.24 -17.77 12.75
N ASP A 167 22.28 -16.98 12.78
CA ASP A 167 22.95 -16.49 13.99
C ASP A 167 22.70 -14.98 14.22
N ILE A 168 21.88 -14.36 13.38
CA ILE A 168 21.54 -12.94 13.43
C ILE A 168 20.03 -12.75 13.66
N GLY A 169 19.67 -11.81 14.53
CA GLY A 169 18.28 -11.45 14.79
C GLY A 169 17.71 -10.56 13.68
N ILE A 170 16.46 -10.80 13.32
CA ILE A 170 15.70 -10.00 12.34
C ILE A 170 14.74 -9.08 13.08
N ARG A 171 14.87 -7.77 12.86
CA ARG A 171 14.00 -6.77 13.46
C ARG A 171 13.27 -5.98 12.35
N ALA A 172 11.96 -5.77 12.54
CA ALA A 172 11.13 -5.03 11.59
C ALA A 172 10.88 -3.61 12.08
N ASN A 173 10.64 -2.70 11.15
CA ASN A 173 10.08 -1.39 11.48
C ASN A 173 8.57 -1.57 11.71
N ALA A 174 8.06 -1.05 12.82
CA ALA A 174 6.64 -1.10 13.17
C ALA A 174 6.28 0.15 13.96
N ASP A 175 5.38 0.94 13.42
CA ASP A 175 4.93 2.21 14.01
C ASP A 175 3.55 2.06 14.66
N THR A 176 2.79 1.00 14.31
CA THR A 176 1.45 0.71 14.81
C THR A 176 1.34 -0.72 15.35
N PRO A 177 0.35 -1.03 16.21
CA PRO A 177 0.06 -2.40 16.66
C PRO A 177 -0.18 -3.38 15.48
N ARG A 178 -0.81 -2.91 14.41
CA ARG A 178 -1.03 -3.70 13.19
C ARG A 178 0.29 -4.07 12.51
N ASP A 179 1.22 -3.12 12.41
CA ASP A 179 2.56 -3.38 11.83
C ASP A 179 3.33 -4.37 12.68
N ALA A 180 3.28 -4.21 14.02
CA ALA A 180 3.91 -5.13 14.96
C ALA A 180 3.33 -6.54 14.83
N GLN A 181 2.00 -6.69 14.74
CA GLN A 181 1.37 -7.98 14.52
C GLN A 181 1.78 -8.61 13.19
N THR A 182 1.87 -7.81 12.13
CA THR A 182 2.36 -8.25 10.83
C THR A 182 3.81 -8.73 10.93
N ALA A 183 4.68 -7.94 11.56
CA ALA A 183 6.08 -8.32 11.76
C ALA A 183 6.22 -9.64 12.54
N LYS A 184 5.42 -9.82 13.60
CA LYS A 184 5.37 -11.06 14.38
C LYS A 184 4.93 -12.26 13.54
N ASN A 185 3.90 -12.08 12.71
CA ASN A 185 3.40 -13.15 11.83
C ASN A 185 4.47 -13.58 10.79
N PHE A 186 5.39 -12.68 10.43
CA PHE A 186 6.55 -12.95 9.58
C PHE A 186 7.82 -13.34 10.36
N HIS A 187 7.68 -13.78 11.61
CA HIS A 187 8.77 -14.26 12.46
C HIS A 187 9.87 -13.22 12.74
N ALA A 188 9.56 -11.95 12.77
CA ALA A 188 10.51 -10.95 13.25
C ALA A 188 10.77 -11.14 14.76
N ASP A 189 12.02 -11.02 15.20
CA ASP A 189 12.42 -11.19 16.59
C ASP A 189 12.11 -9.96 17.46
N GLY A 190 11.70 -8.87 16.85
CA GLY A 190 11.36 -7.64 17.56
C GLY A 190 11.25 -6.44 16.64
N ILE A 191 10.99 -5.27 17.26
CA ILE A 191 10.93 -3.99 16.57
C ILE A 191 12.34 -3.40 16.46
N GLY A 192 12.73 -3.02 15.24
CA GLY A 192 14.00 -2.34 14.96
C GLY A 192 13.90 -0.83 15.10
N LEU A 193 12.84 -0.26 14.50
CA LEU A 193 12.53 1.17 14.57
C LEU A 193 11.01 1.33 14.74
N CYS A 194 10.64 2.17 15.70
CA CYS A 194 9.30 2.72 15.82
C CYS A 194 9.40 4.25 15.72
N ARG A 195 8.76 4.84 14.72
CA ARG A 195 8.68 6.30 14.56
C ARG A 195 7.61 6.85 15.48
N SER A 196 7.98 7.11 16.71
CA SER A 196 7.05 7.58 17.74
C SER A 196 6.35 8.91 17.40
N GLU A 197 6.92 9.71 16.48
CA GLU A 197 6.29 10.90 15.93
C GLU A 197 5.01 10.60 15.14
N HIS A 198 4.88 9.43 14.53
CA HIS A 198 3.69 9.02 13.79
C HIS A 198 2.48 8.80 14.72
N MET A 199 2.72 8.47 15.99
CA MET A 199 1.67 8.30 17.00
C MET A 199 0.87 9.59 17.25
N PHE A 200 1.40 10.76 16.84
CA PHE A 200 0.77 12.06 17.07
C PHE A 200 0.01 12.59 15.84
N PHE A 201 -0.08 11.84 14.75
CA PHE A 201 -0.78 12.29 13.54
C PHE A 201 -2.31 12.07 13.59
N GLU A 202 -2.82 11.34 14.57
CA GLU A 202 -4.25 11.22 14.78
C GLU A 202 -4.88 12.57 15.20
N ALA A 203 -6.10 12.81 14.74
CA ALA A 203 -6.71 14.15 14.81
C ALA A 203 -6.86 14.68 16.25
N ASP A 204 -7.16 13.82 17.22
CA ASP A 204 -7.29 14.14 18.64
C ASP A 204 -5.95 14.47 19.29
N ARG A 205 -4.87 13.85 18.84
CA ARG A 205 -3.51 14.05 19.35
C ARG A 205 -2.82 15.24 18.70
N LEU A 206 -3.10 15.46 17.42
CA LEU A 206 -2.48 16.53 16.63
C LEU A 206 -2.77 17.92 17.22
N SER A 207 -3.97 18.14 17.78
CA SER A 207 -4.30 19.40 18.45
C SER A 207 -3.43 19.65 19.68
N VAL A 208 -3.26 18.64 20.52
CA VAL A 208 -2.44 18.72 21.73
C VAL A 208 -0.96 18.89 21.39
N MET A 209 -0.50 18.20 20.35
CA MET A 209 0.87 18.34 19.84
C MET A 209 1.16 19.78 19.34
N ARG A 210 0.20 20.39 18.63
CA ARG A 210 0.29 21.80 18.22
C ARG A 210 0.32 22.74 19.41
N GLU A 211 -0.55 22.54 20.42
CA GLU A 211 -0.51 23.34 21.65
C GLU A 211 0.87 23.26 22.31
N MET A 212 1.44 22.06 22.40
CA MET A 212 2.78 21.85 22.97
C MET A 212 3.87 22.58 22.18
N ILE A 213 3.84 22.52 20.84
CA ILE A 213 4.84 23.17 19.96
C ILE A 213 4.74 24.69 20.06
N PHE A 214 3.53 25.25 20.10
CA PHE A 214 3.29 26.69 20.16
C PHE A 214 3.27 27.28 21.59
N SER A 215 3.53 26.46 22.62
CA SER A 215 3.62 26.94 24.00
C SER A 215 4.74 27.96 24.17
N GLU A 216 4.42 29.14 24.69
CA GLU A 216 5.36 30.22 24.90
C GLU A 216 6.19 30.07 26.19
N ASN A 217 5.69 29.26 27.12
CA ASN A 217 6.32 29.02 28.41
C ASN A 217 6.39 27.53 28.78
N GLU A 218 7.22 27.21 29.76
CA GLU A 218 7.50 25.85 30.17
C GLU A 218 6.30 25.19 30.90
N ALA A 219 5.48 25.95 31.60
CA ALA A 219 4.33 25.43 32.32
C ALA A 219 3.21 24.97 31.37
N ASP A 220 2.90 25.74 30.34
CA ASP A 220 1.92 25.38 29.33
C ASP A 220 2.40 24.18 28.52
N ARG A 221 3.69 24.12 28.19
CA ARG A 221 4.30 22.97 27.52
C ARG A 221 4.18 21.71 28.36
N ALA A 222 4.51 21.79 29.66
CA ALA A 222 4.36 20.66 30.59
C ALA A 222 2.92 20.14 30.65
N THR A 223 1.94 21.05 30.71
CA THR A 223 0.52 20.68 30.71
C THR A 223 0.12 19.91 29.45
N SER A 224 0.60 20.33 28.28
CA SER A 224 0.34 19.62 27.01
C SER A 224 1.04 18.25 26.98
N LEU A 225 2.26 18.15 27.49
CA LEU A 225 3.01 16.89 27.60
C LEU A 225 2.32 15.89 28.54
N ASP A 226 1.77 16.36 29.67
CA ASP A 226 1.01 15.51 30.59
C ASP A 226 -0.25 14.92 29.94
N ARG A 227 -0.83 15.59 28.96
CA ARG A 227 -1.96 15.09 28.17
C ARG A 227 -1.52 14.06 27.10
N LEU A 228 -0.34 14.24 26.51
CA LEU A 228 0.21 13.34 25.49
C LEU A 228 0.78 12.04 26.08
N LEU A 229 1.39 12.11 27.25
CA LEU A 229 2.06 10.98 27.90
C LEU A 229 1.20 9.72 28.06
N PRO A 230 -0.05 9.79 28.56
CA PRO A 230 -0.88 8.60 28.69
C PRO A 230 -1.25 7.97 27.35
N MET A 231 -1.43 8.77 26.29
CA MET A 231 -1.73 8.29 24.94
C MET A 231 -0.54 7.50 24.38
N GLN A 232 0.66 8.10 24.42
CA GLN A 232 1.88 7.44 23.95
C GLN A 232 2.22 6.19 24.79
N ARG A 233 1.98 6.24 26.10
CA ARG A 233 2.17 5.07 26.96
C ARG A 233 1.25 3.92 26.58
N ALA A 234 -0.01 4.20 26.21
CA ALA A 234 -0.95 3.18 25.78
C ALA A 234 -0.46 2.52 24.47
N ASP A 235 -0.02 3.31 23.49
CA ASP A 235 0.49 2.81 22.22
C ASP A 235 1.71 1.90 22.40
N PHE A 236 2.70 2.34 23.17
CA PHE A 236 3.87 1.51 23.46
C PHE A 236 3.52 0.25 24.26
N THR A 237 2.56 0.34 25.19
CA THR A 237 2.12 -0.83 25.94
C THR A 237 1.52 -1.87 24.99
N GLU A 238 0.68 -1.46 24.05
CA GLU A 238 0.09 -2.36 23.05
C GLU A 238 1.16 -2.96 22.12
N LEU A 239 2.09 -2.14 21.61
CA LEU A 239 3.21 -2.60 20.80
C LEU A 239 4.05 -3.66 21.53
N PHE A 240 4.41 -3.43 22.80
CA PHE A 240 5.23 -4.35 23.58
C PHE A 240 4.49 -5.61 24.05
N GLN A 241 3.16 -5.61 24.03
CA GLN A 241 2.38 -6.83 24.29
C GLN A 241 2.33 -7.76 23.08
N ILE A 242 2.50 -7.20 21.88
CA ILE A 242 2.49 -7.95 20.64
C ILE A 242 3.85 -8.61 20.38
N MET A 243 4.96 -7.90 20.63
CA MET A 243 6.33 -8.32 20.26
C MET A 243 7.14 -8.78 21.47
#